data_907badebca202d421ca42066f4a85146
#
_entry.id   907badebca202d421ca42066f4a85146
#
_cell.length_a   1.000
_cell.length_b   1.000
_cell.length_c   1.000
_cell.angle_alpha   90.00
_cell.angle_beta   90.00
_cell.angle_gamma   90.00
#
_symmetry.space_group_name_H-M   'P 1'
#
loop_
_entity.id
_entity.type
_entity.pdbx_description
1 polymer ?
#
loop_
_entity_poly.entity_id
_entity_poly.type
_entity_poly.pdbx_seq_one_letter_code
_entity_poly.pdbx_strand_id
1 'polypeptide(L)'
;MTKIPYTIKSFDHCELYVGNAKQSSHFYQFTMGFNLIAYQGLETGNREHVSYVLNQGLINLVLTSPLTKGTKIGHHIDLHGDGMKNISFSVDNAKVAWEESIRRGAINEYEPRIIKDENGEAVISAIRTFGDTIHSFVERKHYNGPFLPGFVSIENKKVNNDVGLIHIDHVVGNQPDGEMKNVCDFYEEVLGWHRFWSVDDKDINTQYSSLRSIVMTNNNEKIKIPINEPADGLKKSQIQEFIDFYNSSGVQHLALSTKDIITTVKKMKQNGVEFLPTPKTYYKDLAERVGKIDEDLFQLSKLGILVDKDENGYMLQIFTKPLQDRPTLFFEIIQRKGSNSFGKGNFRALFESIEREQEKRGNL
;
A
#
# COMPACT_ATOMS: atom_id res chain seq x y z
N MET A 1 -13.89 -22.77 -6.90
CA MET A 1 -12.88 -21.80 -7.36
C MET A 1 -12.33 -22.25 -8.71
N THR A 2 -12.42 -21.42 -9.72
CA THR A 2 -11.86 -21.73 -11.05
C THR A 2 -10.34 -21.66 -10.97
N LYS A 3 -9.66 -22.76 -11.27
CA LYS A 3 -8.19 -22.85 -11.21
C LYS A 3 -7.59 -21.87 -12.23
N ILE A 4 -6.77 -20.93 -11.76
CA ILE A 4 -5.98 -20.05 -12.63
C ILE A 4 -4.69 -20.79 -13.07
N PRO A 5 -4.23 -20.62 -14.33
CA PRO A 5 -3.09 -21.37 -14.89
C PRO A 5 -1.72 -20.74 -14.58
N TYR A 6 -1.65 -19.76 -13.69
CA TYR A 6 -0.42 -19.06 -13.28
C TYR A 6 -0.38 -18.87 -11.76
N THR A 7 0.79 -18.52 -11.26
CA THR A 7 1.00 -18.29 -9.81
C THR A 7 1.46 -16.86 -9.55
N ILE A 8 0.71 -16.16 -8.69
CA ILE A 8 1.18 -14.90 -8.09
C ILE A 8 2.00 -15.26 -6.84
N LYS A 9 3.29 -14.92 -6.85
CA LYS A 9 4.25 -15.31 -5.81
C LYS A 9 4.29 -14.35 -4.64
N SER A 10 4.31 -13.04 -4.95
CA SER A 10 4.46 -11.94 -3.98
C SER A 10 4.10 -10.61 -4.64
N PHE A 11 4.04 -9.54 -3.88
CA PHE A 11 4.23 -8.21 -4.42
C PHE A 11 5.63 -8.13 -5.06
N ASP A 12 5.74 -7.57 -6.26
CA ASP A 12 7.01 -7.29 -6.93
C ASP A 12 7.50 -5.90 -6.54
N HIS A 13 6.68 -4.91 -6.77
CA HIS A 13 6.89 -3.52 -6.38
C HIS A 13 5.55 -2.75 -6.33
N CYS A 14 5.58 -1.61 -5.65
CA CYS A 14 4.53 -0.61 -5.73
C CYS A 14 5.09 0.64 -6.40
N GLU A 15 4.42 1.17 -7.43
CA GLU A 15 4.84 2.39 -8.12
C GLU A 15 3.90 3.55 -7.78
N LEU A 16 4.51 4.64 -7.32
CA LEU A 16 3.84 5.90 -7.05
C LEU A 16 4.18 6.90 -8.15
N TYR A 17 3.16 7.54 -8.71
CA TYR A 17 3.35 8.75 -9.49
C TYR A 17 3.42 9.94 -8.54
N VAL A 18 4.49 10.73 -8.65
CA VAL A 18 4.79 11.83 -7.72
C VAL A 18 5.22 13.07 -8.49
N GLY A 19 4.90 14.24 -7.95
CA GLY A 19 5.23 15.52 -8.59
C GLY A 19 6.72 15.76 -8.74
N ASN A 20 7.57 15.23 -7.83
CA ASN A 20 9.02 15.35 -7.89
C ASN A 20 9.68 14.09 -7.32
N ALA A 21 9.97 13.11 -8.19
CA ALA A 21 10.53 11.82 -7.78
C ALA A 21 11.90 11.94 -7.07
N LYS A 22 12.73 12.93 -7.44
CA LYS A 22 14.02 13.16 -6.78
C LYS A 22 13.85 13.58 -5.33
N GLN A 23 12.98 14.54 -5.05
CA GLN A 23 12.70 14.99 -3.67
C GLN A 23 11.96 13.92 -2.87
N SER A 24 10.97 13.25 -3.47
CA SER A 24 10.27 12.14 -2.84
C SER A 24 11.22 10.99 -2.49
N SER A 25 12.15 10.63 -3.40
CA SER A 25 13.13 9.59 -3.11
C SER A 25 14.02 9.95 -1.92
N HIS A 26 14.42 11.22 -1.78
CA HIS A 26 15.16 11.68 -0.62
C HIS A 26 14.34 11.55 0.68
N PHE A 27 13.06 11.96 0.65
CA PHE A 27 12.16 11.79 1.79
C PHE A 27 12.11 10.33 2.24
N TYR A 28 11.77 9.39 1.37
CA TYR A 28 11.64 7.98 1.72
C TYR A 28 12.97 7.36 2.21
N GLN A 29 14.12 7.79 1.65
CA GLN A 29 15.43 7.33 2.10
C GLN A 29 15.71 7.77 3.54
N PHE A 30 15.54 9.06 3.84
CA PHE A 30 15.99 9.62 5.11
C PHE A 30 14.96 9.51 6.24
N THR A 31 13.68 9.46 5.92
CA THR A 31 12.63 9.35 6.95
C THR A 31 12.19 7.91 7.19
N MET A 32 12.02 7.12 6.13
CA MET A 32 11.52 5.75 6.22
C MET A 32 12.60 4.67 6.05
N GLY A 33 13.86 5.08 5.86
CA GLY A 33 15.00 4.18 5.86
C GLY A 33 15.18 3.32 4.61
N PHE A 34 14.61 3.74 3.49
CA PHE A 34 14.80 3.03 2.21
C PHE A 34 16.18 3.30 1.61
N ASN A 35 16.72 2.33 0.87
CA ASN A 35 17.93 2.48 0.07
C ASN A 35 17.53 2.73 -1.39
N LEU A 36 18.11 3.75 -2.02
CA LEU A 36 18.02 3.96 -3.46
C LEU A 36 18.92 2.92 -4.16
N ILE A 37 18.33 2.04 -4.96
CA ILE A 37 19.06 0.92 -5.60
C ILE A 37 19.17 1.03 -7.11
N ALA A 38 18.20 1.69 -7.77
CA ALA A 38 18.19 1.81 -9.21
C ALA A 38 17.54 3.10 -9.68
N TYR A 39 17.86 3.51 -10.89
CA TYR A 39 17.43 4.75 -11.51
C TYR A 39 17.16 4.56 -13.01
N GLN A 40 16.16 5.25 -13.51
CA GLN A 40 15.91 5.44 -14.93
C GLN A 40 15.54 6.91 -15.17
N GLY A 41 16.13 7.54 -16.18
CA GLY A 41 15.86 8.96 -16.51
C GLY A 41 16.69 9.44 -17.69
N LEU A 42 17.03 10.71 -17.70
CA LEU A 42 17.74 11.34 -18.82
C LEU A 42 19.07 10.65 -19.13
N GLU A 43 19.81 10.27 -18.10
CA GLU A 43 21.12 9.62 -18.19
C GLU A 43 21.05 8.21 -18.75
N THR A 44 19.89 7.55 -18.64
CA THR A 44 19.60 6.22 -19.22
C THR A 44 18.84 6.29 -20.53
N GLY A 45 18.69 7.50 -21.11
CA GLY A 45 18.01 7.73 -22.38
C GLY A 45 16.49 7.90 -22.30
N ASN A 46 15.88 7.83 -21.12
CA ASN A 46 14.44 8.10 -20.96
C ASN A 46 14.18 9.60 -20.97
N ARG A 47 13.37 10.08 -21.94
CA ARG A 47 13.05 11.50 -22.12
C ARG A 47 11.66 11.89 -21.63
N GLU A 48 10.82 10.91 -21.29
CA GLU A 48 9.43 11.13 -20.90
C GLU A 48 9.25 11.20 -19.38
N HIS A 49 9.96 10.38 -18.66
CA HIS A 49 9.86 10.30 -17.19
C HIS A 49 11.18 9.92 -16.54
N VAL A 50 11.22 10.13 -15.24
CA VAL A 50 12.29 9.69 -14.35
C VAL A 50 11.70 8.78 -13.29
N SER A 51 12.41 7.68 -12.96
CA SER A 51 12.01 6.73 -11.92
C SER A 51 13.17 6.40 -10.99
N TYR A 52 12.90 6.44 -9.69
CA TYR A 52 13.81 6.04 -8.61
C TYR A 52 13.27 4.79 -7.94
N VAL A 53 14.08 3.75 -7.83
CA VAL A 53 13.73 2.51 -7.16
C VAL A 53 14.33 2.45 -5.78
N LEU A 54 13.48 2.37 -4.80
CA LEU A 54 13.81 2.33 -3.39
C LEU A 54 13.55 0.94 -2.82
N ASN A 55 14.47 0.42 -2.02
CA ASN A 55 14.37 -0.90 -1.42
C ASN A 55 14.60 -0.88 0.09
N GLN A 56 13.80 -1.63 0.83
CA GLN A 56 14.09 -2.05 2.20
C GLN A 56 13.51 -3.45 2.43
N GLY A 57 14.35 -4.40 2.86
CA GLY A 57 13.95 -5.80 2.95
C GLY A 57 13.46 -6.35 1.61
N LEU A 58 12.21 -6.83 1.57
CA LEU A 58 11.54 -7.30 0.36
C LEU A 58 10.60 -6.23 -0.26
N ILE A 59 10.64 -5.01 0.22
CA ILE A 59 9.81 -3.92 -0.26
C ILE A 59 10.55 -3.19 -1.37
N ASN A 60 9.95 -3.08 -2.55
CA ASN A 60 10.38 -2.18 -3.60
C ASN A 60 9.33 -1.10 -3.84
N LEU A 61 9.71 0.16 -3.70
CA LEU A 61 8.91 1.32 -4.09
C LEU A 61 9.55 1.97 -5.31
N VAL A 62 8.74 2.24 -6.33
CA VAL A 62 9.16 2.99 -7.51
C VAL A 62 8.50 4.36 -7.46
N LEU A 63 9.29 5.41 -7.55
CA LEU A 63 8.80 6.79 -7.57
C LEU A 63 9.03 7.37 -8.95
N THR A 64 7.96 7.69 -9.66
CA THR A 64 8.01 8.14 -11.06
C THR A 64 7.43 9.52 -11.21
N SER A 65 8.17 10.42 -11.87
CA SER A 65 7.72 11.78 -12.25
C SER A 65 7.84 12.01 -13.75
N PRO A 66 6.94 12.80 -14.36
CA PRO A 66 7.06 13.19 -15.76
C PRO A 66 8.22 14.18 -15.94
N LEU A 67 8.92 14.06 -17.06
CA LEU A 67 9.94 15.04 -17.51
C LEU A 67 9.38 16.03 -18.53
N THR A 68 8.24 15.71 -19.14
CA THR A 68 7.60 16.53 -20.16
C THR A 68 6.11 16.76 -19.84
N LYS A 69 5.54 17.81 -20.41
CA LYS A 69 4.12 18.16 -20.24
C LYS A 69 3.23 17.20 -21.04
N GLY A 70 1.96 17.05 -20.61
CA GLY A 70 0.92 16.32 -21.34
C GLY A 70 1.09 14.79 -21.33
N THR A 71 1.90 14.25 -20.44
CA THR A 71 2.06 12.79 -20.26
C THR A 71 0.91 12.22 -19.44
N LYS A 72 0.68 10.89 -19.56
CA LYS A 72 -0.27 10.17 -18.70
C LYS A 72 0.10 10.29 -17.21
N ILE A 73 1.40 10.34 -16.89
CA ILE A 73 1.91 10.52 -15.53
C ILE A 73 1.52 11.91 -15.02
N GLY A 74 1.74 12.96 -15.81
CA GLY A 74 1.36 14.33 -15.45
C GLY A 74 -0.15 14.46 -15.24
N HIS A 75 -0.96 13.88 -16.12
CA HIS A 75 -2.41 13.88 -15.97
C HIS A 75 -2.88 13.19 -14.69
N HIS A 76 -2.29 12.05 -14.34
CA HIS A 76 -2.58 11.35 -13.07
C HIS A 76 -2.28 12.25 -11.87
N ILE A 77 -1.11 12.93 -11.86
CA ILE A 77 -0.71 13.80 -10.76
C ILE A 77 -1.61 15.04 -10.67
N ASP A 78 -2.00 15.62 -11.80
CA ASP A 78 -2.94 16.75 -11.83
C ASP A 78 -4.29 16.37 -11.19
N LEU A 79 -4.79 15.18 -11.49
CA LEU A 79 -6.07 14.69 -10.99
C LEU A 79 -5.99 14.27 -9.51
N HIS A 80 -5.02 13.45 -9.16
CA HIS A 80 -4.96 12.74 -7.88
C HIS A 80 -3.97 13.35 -6.87
N GLY A 81 -3.00 14.14 -7.31
CA GLY A 81 -1.78 14.42 -6.56
C GLY A 81 -0.82 13.24 -6.60
N ASP A 82 0.12 13.20 -5.65
CA ASP A 82 0.99 12.03 -5.49
C ASP A 82 0.14 10.82 -5.06
N GLY A 83 0.25 9.71 -5.79
CA GLY A 83 -0.61 8.56 -5.54
C GLY A 83 -0.07 7.26 -6.13
N MET A 84 -0.66 6.16 -5.68
CA MET A 84 -0.32 4.82 -6.15
C MET A 84 -0.89 4.58 -7.55
N LYS A 85 0.00 4.33 -8.51
CA LYS A 85 -0.39 3.97 -9.88
C LYS A 85 -0.44 2.46 -10.07
N ASN A 86 0.52 1.73 -9.51
CA ASN A 86 0.73 0.33 -9.87
C ASN A 86 1.02 -0.53 -8.64
N ILE A 87 0.23 -1.59 -8.49
CA ILE A 87 0.48 -2.67 -7.53
C ILE A 87 0.94 -3.87 -8.35
N SER A 88 2.26 -4.07 -8.43
CA SER A 88 2.85 -5.10 -9.28
C SER A 88 3.01 -6.43 -8.55
N PHE A 89 2.74 -7.51 -9.27
CA PHE A 89 2.87 -8.87 -8.78
C PHE A 89 4.01 -9.61 -9.47
N SER A 90 4.86 -10.28 -8.70
CA SER A 90 5.79 -11.27 -9.21
C SER A 90 5.02 -12.54 -9.58
N VAL A 91 5.15 -12.97 -10.84
CA VAL A 91 4.45 -14.15 -11.37
C VAL A 91 5.44 -15.16 -11.96
N ASP A 92 4.97 -16.38 -12.17
CA ASP A 92 5.73 -17.41 -12.88
C ASP A 92 5.69 -17.25 -14.41
N ASN A 93 4.59 -16.69 -14.94
CA ASN A 93 4.42 -16.41 -16.38
C ASN A 93 3.51 -15.18 -16.59
N ALA A 94 4.13 -14.06 -16.99
CA ALA A 94 3.41 -12.79 -17.18
C ALA A 94 2.47 -12.80 -18.39
N LYS A 95 2.82 -13.55 -19.44
CA LYS A 95 1.96 -13.68 -20.63
C LYS A 95 0.70 -14.46 -20.29
N VAL A 96 0.82 -15.62 -19.67
CA VAL A 96 -0.32 -16.46 -19.27
C VAL A 96 -1.21 -15.73 -18.26
N ALA A 97 -0.60 -14.98 -17.31
CA ALA A 97 -1.35 -14.20 -16.34
C ALA A 97 -2.22 -13.13 -17.01
N TRP A 98 -1.67 -12.41 -17.99
CA TRP A 98 -2.42 -11.42 -18.77
C TRP A 98 -3.49 -12.05 -19.65
N GLU A 99 -3.16 -13.07 -20.47
CA GLU A 99 -4.10 -13.75 -21.38
C GLU A 99 -5.31 -14.29 -20.60
N GLU A 100 -5.08 -14.93 -19.47
CA GLU A 100 -6.16 -15.46 -18.64
C GLU A 100 -7.00 -14.36 -18.01
N SER A 101 -6.37 -13.26 -17.54
CA SER A 101 -7.10 -12.12 -16.97
C SER A 101 -7.98 -11.45 -18.03
N ILE A 102 -7.47 -11.23 -19.25
CA ILE A 102 -8.25 -10.67 -20.37
C ILE A 102 -9.40 -11.60 -20.76
N ARG A 103 -9.14 -12.91 -20.86
CA ARG A 103 -10.18 -13.93 -21.15
C ARG A 103 -11.33 -13.89 -20.12
N ARG A 104 -11.01 -13.52 -18.87
CA ARG A 104 -11.98 -13.38 -17.77
C ARG A 104 -12.62 -12.00 -17.66
N GLY A 105 -12.31 -11.08 -18.57
CA GLY A 105 -12.94 -9.76 -18.64
C GLY A 105 -12.12 -8.60 -18.10
N ALA A 106 -10.82 -8.79 -17.80
CA ALA A 106 -9.97 -7.67 -17.43
C ALA A 106 -9.82 -6.66 -18.58
N ILE A 107 -9.72 -5.39 -18.23
CA ILE A 107 -9.40 -4.32 -19.18
C ILE A 107 -7.88 -4.26 -19.35
N ASN A 108 -7.43 -4.32 -20.60
CA ASN A 108 -6.01 -4.20 -20.94
C ASN A 108 -5.45 -2.82 -20.58
N GLU A 109 -4.30 -2.78 -19.91
CA GLU A 109 -3.47 -1.56 -19.82
C GLU A 109 -2.30 -1.63 -20.81
N TYR A 110 -1.54 -2.72 -20.79
CA TYR A 110 -0.57 -3.06 -21.85
C TYR A 110 -0.36 -4.57 -21.97
N GLU A 111 -0.21 -5.00 -23.22
CA GLU A 111 0.01 -6.40 -23.56
C GLU A 111 1.39 -6.91 -23.09
N PRO A 112 1.58 -8.24 -23.00
CA PRO A 112 2.87 -8.82 -22.65
C PRO A 112 3.99 -8.36 -23.59
N ARG A 113 5.04 -7.82 -23.00
CA ARG A 113 6.23 -7.38 -23.75
C ARG A 113 7.50 -7.87 -23.06
N ILE A 114 8.47 -8.27 -23.89
CA ILE A 114 9.80 -8.62 -23.43
C ILE A 114 10.63 -7.34 -23.43
N ILE A 115 11.19 -7.01 -22.28
CA ILE A 115 12.15 -5.91 -22.12
C ILE A 115 13.53 -6.52 -21.82
N LYS A 116 14.62 -5.94 -22.40
CA LYS A 116 15.97 -6.51 -22.36
C LYS A 116 17.05 -5.46 -22.15
N ASP A 117 18.11 -5.86 -21.49
CA ASP A 117 19.41 -5.17 -21.43
C ASP A 117 20.56 -6.20 -21.30
N GLU A 118 21.76 -5.74 -20.97
CA GLU A 118 22.93 -6.60 -20.79
C GLU A 118 22.80 -7.61 -19.63
N ASN A 119 21.88 -7.39 -18.69
CA ASN A 119 21.65 -8.26 -17.54
C ASN A 119 20.57 -9.34 -17.81
N GLY A 120 20.02 -9.37 -19.01
CA GLY A 120 19.03 -10.37 -19.41
C GLY A 120 17.70 -9.78 -19.84
N GLU A 121 16.63 -10.57 -19.64
CA GLU A 121 15.28 -10.17 -20.06
C GLU A 121 14.24 -10.38 -18.94
N ALA A 122 13.23 -9.52 -18.95
CA ALA A 122 12.02 -9.65 -18.15
C ALA A 122 10.78 -9.57 -19.04
N VAL A 123 9.70 -10.23 -18.64
CA VAL A 123 8.40 -10.10 -19.30
C VAL A 123 7.46 -9.34 -18.40
N ILE A 124 6.82 -8.30 -18.93
CA ILE A 124 5.87 -7.47 -18.20
C ILE A 124 4.57 -7.31 -18.98
N SER A 125 3.47 -7.29 -18.26
CA SER A 125 2.13 -7.00 -18.78
C SER A 125 1.29 -6.34 -17.70
N ALA A 126 0.17 -5.69 -18.06
CA ALA A 126 -0.70 -5.09 -17.03
C ALA A 126 -2.17 -5.06 -17.44
N ILE A 127 -3.00 -5.08 -16.42
CA ILE A 127 -4.45 -4.91 -16.49
C ILE A 127 -4.88 -3.74 -15.61
N ARG A 128 -6.01 -3.11 -15.94
CA ARG A 128 -6.65 -2.12 -15.07
C ARG A 128 -7.37 -2.82 -13.92
N THR A 129 -7.40 -2.16 -12.78
CA THR A 129 -8.19 -2.61 -11.64
C THR A 129 -9.20 -1.51 -11.26
N PHE A 130 -9.10 -0.86 -10.12
CA PHE A 130 -10.03 0.19 -9.70
C PHE A 130 -9.45 1.59 -9.91
N GLY A 131 -10.31 2.54 -10.30
CA GLY A 131 -9.89 3.91 -10.62
C GLY A 131 -8.80 3.91 -11.69
N ASP A 132 -7.75 4.68 -11.46
CA ASP A 132 -6.55 4.73 -12.32
C ASP A 132 -5.47 3.71 -11.94
N THR A 133 -5.72 2.88 -10.92
CA THR A 133 -4.76 1.87 -10.44
C THR A 133 -4.68 0.70 -11.41
N ILE A 134 -3.47 0.16 -11.58
CA ILE A 134 -3.22 -1.02 -12.40
C ILE A 134 -2.57 -2.15 -11.61
N HIS A 135 -2.68 -3.36 -12.14
CA HIS A 135 -1.88 -4.51 -11.72
C HIS A 135 -0.94 -4.92 -12.83
N SER A 136 0.36 -4.82 -12.58
CA SER A 136 1.38 -5.38 -13.48
C SER A 136 1.75 -6.79 -13.06
N PHE A 137 1.90 -7.66 -14.06
CA PHE A 137 2.49 -8.98 -13.91
C PHE A 137 3.95 -8.94 -14.36
N VAL A 138 4.86 -9.32 -13.47
CA VAL A 138 6.31 -9.21 -13.70
C VAL A 138 6.95 -10.59 -13.58
N GLU A 139 7.54 -11.05 -14.70
CA GLU A 139 8.31 -12.28 -14.77
C GLU A 139 9.79 -11.94 -14.94
N ARG A 140 10.62 -12.28 -13.92
CA ARG A 140 12.05 -11.95 -13.86
C ARG A 140 12.97 -13.16 -13.96
N LYS A 141 12.47 -14.29 -14.47
CA LYS A 141 13.21 -15.57 -14.45
C LYS A 141 14.59 -15.49 -15.13
N HIS A 142 14.73 -14.63 -16.12
CA HIS A 142 15.94 -14.50 -16.93
C HIS A 142 16.58 -13.11 -16.82
N TYR A 143 16.38 -12.44 -15.68
CA TYR A 143 16.92 -11.11 -15.44
C TYR A 143 17.69 -11.05 -14.10
N ASN A 144 18.94 -10.56 -14.16
CA ASN A 144 19.84 -10.44 -13.01
C ASN A 144 20.31 -8.99 -12.76
N GLY A 145 19.67 -8.01 -13.37
CA GLY A 145 19.97 -6.59 -13.17
C GLY A 145 19.37 -6.00 -11.89
N PRO A 146 19.59 -4.71 -11.65
CA PRO A 146 19.26 -4.06 -10.37
C PRO A 146 17.76 -3.98 -10.08
N PHE A 147 16.91 -3.89 -11.10
CA PHE A 147 15.46 -3.83 -10.94
C PHE A 147 14.69 -4.37 -12.16
N LEU A 148 14.66 -3.64 -13.26
CA LEU A 148 14.09 -4.05 -14.56
C LEU A 148 15.03 -3.57 -15.67
N PRO A 149 15.01 -4.18 -16.88
CA PRO A 149 15.76 -3.67 -18.01
C PRO A 149 15.52 -2.18 -18.28
N GLY A 150 16.61 -1.44 -18.52
CA GLY A 150 16.60 0.00 -18.71
C GLY A 150 16.84 0.82 -17.43
N PHE A 151 16.90 0.16 -16.28
CA PHE A 151 17.35 0.78 -15.02
C PHE A 151 18.83 0.53 -14.78
N VAL A 152 19.55 1.55 -14.33
CA VAL A 152 20.95 1.43 -13.92
C VAL A 152 21.05 1.33 -12.41
N SER A 153 22.02 0.57 -11.93
CA SER A 153 22.33 0.50 -10.50
C SER A 153 22.84 1.85 -10.00
N ILE A 154 22.41 2.24 -8.82
CA ILE A 154 22.95 3.38 -8.10
C ILE A 154 23.87 2.87 -7.01
N GLU A 155 25.17 3.11 -7.17
CA GLU A 155 26.15 2.91 -6.11
C GLU A 155 26.02 4.04 -5.07
N ASN A 156 25.03 3.95 -4.21
CA ASN A 156 24.97 4.83 -3.05
C ASN A 156 25.79 4.24 -1.90
N LYS A 157 26.55 5.09 -1.21
CA LYS A 157 26.95 4.78 0.18
C LYS A 157 25.66 4.44 0.91
N LYS A 158 25.48 3.16 1.31
CA LYS A 158 24.32 2.72 2.10
C LYS A 158 24.11 3.75 3.20
N VAL A 159 23.03 4.50 3.11
CA VAL A 159 22.61 5.33 4.24
C VAL A 159 22.23 4.30 5.30
N ASN A 160 23.02 4.23 6.37
CA ASN A 160 22.79 3.26 7.46
C ASN A 160 21.60 3.74 8.30
N ASN A 161 20.44 3.81 7.64
CA ASN A 161 19.18 4.36 8.19
C ASN A 161 18.04 3.33 8.20
N ASP A 162 18.37 2.05 8.07
CA ASP A 162 17.39 0.98 8.09
C ASP A 162 16.56 1.04 9.38
N VAL A 163 15.26 1.21 9.21
CA VAL A 163 14.30 1.26 10.32
C VAL A 163 13.71 -0.10 10.68
N GLY A 164 13.98 -1.13 9.89
CA GLY A 164 13.57 -2.52 10.14
C GLY A 164 12.28 -2.95 9.41
N LEU A 165 11.93 -2.32 8.30
CA LEU A 165 10.83 -2.75 7.44
C LEU A 165 11.22 -3.98 6.62
N ILE A 166 10.29 -4.94 6.42
CA ILE A 166 10.61 -6.26 5.87
C ILE A 166 9.90 -6.53 4.55
N HIS A 167 8.56 -6.45 4.51
CA HIS A 167 7.76 -6.71 3.32
C HIS A 167 6.44 -5.93 3.36
N ILE A 168 5.77 -5.85 2.21
CA ILE A 168 4.40 -5.33 2.12
C ILE A 168 3.45 -6.38 2.68
N ASP A 169 2.77 -6.08 3.78
CA ASP A 169 1.77 -6.95 4.40
C ASP A 169 0.45 -6.93 3.60
N HIS A 170 -0.04 -5.73 3.29
CA HIS A 170 -1.24 -5.53 2.48
C HIS A 170 -1.27 -4.14 1.85
N VAL A 171 -2.16 -3.97 0.86
CA VAL A 171 -2.41 -2.69 0.17
C VAL A 171 -3.91 -2.42 0.16
N VAL A 172 -4.34 -1.28 0.63
CA VAL A 172 -5.76 -0.96 0.83
C VAL A 172 -6.28 -0.03 -0.26
N GLY A 173 -7.36 -0.46 -0.92
CA GLY A 173 -8.07 0.33 -1.93
C GLY A 173 -9.39 0.90 -1.40
N ASN A 174 -9.60 2.20 -1.60
CA ASN A 174 -10.85 2.88 -1.31
C ASN A 174 -11.72 3.02 -2.55
N GLN A 175 -13.02 2.80 -2.36
CA GLN A 175 -14.03 2.88 -3.41
C GLN A 175 -15.12 3.89 -3.03
N PRO A 176 -15.80 4.52 -4.00
CA PRO A 176 -17.06 5.21 -3.77
C PRO A 176 -18.11 4.27 -3.16
N ASP A 177 -19.14 4.84 -2.55
CA ASP A 177 -20.25 4.05 -1.99
C ASP A 177 -20.93 3.18 -3.06
N GLY A 178 -21.15 1.90 -2.74
CA GLY A 178 -21.74 0.90 -3.61
C GLY A 178 -20.80 0.24 -4.62
N GLU A 179 -19.51 0.68 -4.73
CA GLU A 179 -18.56 0.14 -5.72
C GLU A 179 -17.67 -0.97 -5.18
N MET A 180 -17.59 -1.17 -3.87
CA MET A 180 -16.76 -2.23 -3.25
C MET A 180 -17.08 -3.61 -3.80
N LYS A 181 -18.38 -3.92 -3.97
CA LYS A 181 -18.80 -5.23 -4.49
C LYS A 181 -18.26 -5.49 -5.90
N ASN A 182 -18.34 -4.52 -6.80
CA ASN A 182 -17.87 -4.64 -8.18
C ASN A 182 -16.36 -4.92 -8.22
N VAL A 183 -15.59 -4.26 -7.34
CA VAL A 183 -14.15 -4.48 -7.23
C VAL A 183 -13.83 -5.85 -6.64
N CYS A 184 -14.55 -6.29 -5.62
CA CYS A 184 -14.38 -7.65 -5.07
C CYS A 184 -14.71 -8.73 -6.09
N ASP A 185 -15.80 -8.57 -6.84
CA ASP A 185 -16.20 -9.48 -7.92
C ASP A 185 -15.11 -9.54 -9.01
N PHE A 186 -14.49 -8.41 -9.37
CA PHE A 186 -13.34 -8.39 -10.27
C PHE A 186 -12.18 -9.28 -9.75
N TYR A 187 -11.80 -9.17 -8.47
CA TYR A 187 -10.75 -10.02 -7.91
C TYR A 187 -11.13 -11.50 -7.92
N GLU A 188 -12.40 -11.84 -7.65
CA GLU A 188 -12.89 -13.22 -7.67
C GLU A 188 -12.94 -13.80 -9.09
N GLU A 189 -13.55 -13.07 -10.02
CA GLU A 189 -13.83 -13.55 -11.37
C GLU A 189 -12.60 -13.50 -12.27
N VAL A 190 -11.84 -12.41 -12.23
CA VAL A 190 -10.69 -12.17 -13.10
C VAL A 190 -9.43 -12.85 -12.55
N LEU A 191 -9.08 -12.62 -11.29
CA LEU A 191 -7.84 -13.10 -10.70
C LEU A 191 -8.01 -14.43 -9.96
N GLY A 192 -9.24 -14.93 -9.78
CA GLY A 192 -9.52 -16.18 -9.09
C GLY A 192 -9.23 -16.12 -7.59
N TRP A 193 -9.26 -14.93 -7.03
CA TRP A 193 -9.03 -14.71 -5.60
C TRP A 193 -10.29 -15.05 -4.80
N HIS A 194 -10.21 -14.98 -3.47
CA HIS A 194 -11.35 -15.20 -2.58
C HIS A 194 -11.39 -14.14 -1.47
N ARG A 195 -12.56 -14.01 -0.85
CA ARG A 195 -12.76 -13.14 0.31
C ARG A 195 -12.16 -13.83 1.52
N PHE A 196 -11.18 -13.17 2.13
CA PHE A 196 -10.46 -13.68 3.30
C PHE A 196 -11.15 -13.27 4.60
N TRP A 197 -11.63 -12.04 4.66
CA TRP A 197 -12.20 -11.43 5.85
C TRP A 197 -13.14 -10.28 5.46
N SER A 198 -14.17 -10.00 6.28
CA SER A 198 -15.06 -8.87 6.04
C SER A 198 -15.57 -8.30 7.35
N VAL A 199 -15.87 -7.00 7.32
CA VAL A 199 -16.61 -6.28 8.36
C VAL A 199 -17.63 -5.36 7.71
N ASP A 200 -18.77 -5.20 8.38
CA ASP A 200 -19.82 -4.29 7.96
C ASP A 200 -19.85 -3.02 8.83
N ASP A 201 -20.73 -2.10 8.47
CA ASP A 201 -20.96 -0.83 9.16
C ASP A 201 -21.44 -0.97 10.60
N LYS A 202 -21.98 -2.12 11.00
CA LYS A 202 -22.36 -2.42 12.40
C LYS A 202 -21.14 -2.72 13.24
N ASP A 203 -20.09 -3.25 12.63
CA ASP A 203 -18.85 -3.62 13.28
C ASP A 203 -17.87 -2.46 13.38
N ILE A 204 -17.87 -1.55 12.38
CA ILE A 204 -16.91 -0.44 12.27
C ILE A 204 -17.67 0.87 12.17
N ASN A 205 -17.93 1.48 13.33
CA ASN A 205 -18.52 2.80 13.43
C ASN A 205 -17.95 3.58 14.61
N THR A 206 -18.00 4.91 14.47
CA THR A 206 -17.92 5.88 15.55
C THR A 206 -19.29 6.55 15.72
N GLN A 207 -19.36 7.58 16.57
CA GLN A 207 -20.54 8.45 16.62
C GLN A 207 -20.79 9.17 15.29
N TYR A 208 -19.75 9.39 14.47
CA TYR A 208 -19.80 10.26 13.29
C TYR A 208 -19.73 9.53 11.97
N SER A 209 -18.89 8.51 11.82
CA SER A 209 -18.64 7.84 10.55
C SER A 209 -18.56 6.33 10.68
N SER A 210 -18.76 5.65 9.55
CA SER A 210 -18.63 4.20 9.43
C SER A 210 -18.04 3.81 8.07
N LEU A 211 -17.59 2.56 7.94
CA LEU A 211 -17.15 1.99 6.66
C LEU A 211 -17.49 0.50 6.58
N ARG A 212 -17.47 -0.01 5.35
CA ARG A 212 -17.50 -1.44 5.04
C ARG A 212 -16.15 -1.84 4.42
N SER A 213 -15.68 -3.04 4.76
CA SER A 213 -14.41 -3.55 4.25
C SER A 213 -14.48 -5.04 3.95
N ILE A 214 -13.93 -5.45 2.81
CA ILE A 214 -13.73 -6.84 2.41
C ILE A 214 -12.26 -7.02 2.03
N VAL A 215 -11.59 -7.99 2.64
CA VAL A 215 -10.20 -8.33 2.30
C VAL A 215 -10.20 -9.41 1.22
N MET A 216 -9.66 -9.07 0.05
CA MET A 216 -9.38 -10.00 -1.02
C MET A 216 -8.00 -10.61 -0.87
N THR A 217 -7.86 -11.91 -1.12
CA THR A 217 -6.57 -12.60 -1.06
C THR A 217 -6.41 -13.60 -2.21
N ASN A 218 -5.17 -13.83 -2.61
CA ASN A 218 -4.83 -14.83 -3.62
C ASN A 218 -4.81 -16.26 -3.02
N ASN A 219 -4.73 -17.28 -3.86
CA ASN A 219 -4.89 -18.68 -3.46
C ASN A 219 -3.90 -19.17 -2.38
N ASN A 220 -2.73 -18.56 -2.27
CA ASN A 220 -1.73 -18.90 -1.23
C ASN A 220 -1.74 -17.94 -0.04
N GLU A 221 -2.70 -17.01 0.00
CA GLU A 221 -2.93 -16.01 1.05
C GLU A 221 -1.75 -15.09 1.39
N LYS A 222 -0.78 -15.01 0.46
CA LYS A 222 0.40 -14.16 0.64
C LYS A 222 0.17 -12.70 0.27
N ILE A 223 -0.85 -12.44 -0.56
CA ILE A 223 -1.21 -11.10 -1.00
C ILE A 223 -2.59 -10.80 -0.48
N LYS A 224 -2.73 -9.68 0.20
CA LYS A 224 -4.00 -9.21 0.75
C LYS A 224 -4.26 -7.79 0.29
N ILE A 225 -5.47 -7.57 -0.20
CA ILE A 225 -5.94 -6.25 -0.64
C ILE A 225 -7.32 -6.00 0.01
N PRO A 226 -7.35 -5.31 1.16
CA PRO A 226 -8.59 -4.78 1.71
C PRO A 226 -9.19 -3.75 0.75
N ILE A 227 -10.49 -3.89 0.49
CA ILE A 227 -11.30 -2.97 -0.31
C ILE A 227 -12.31 -2.34 0.62
N ASN A 228 -12.27 -1.02 0.72
CA ASN A 228 -13.14 -0.25 1.59
C ASN A 228 -14.11 0.61 0.79
N GLU A 229 -15.30 0.81 1.34
CA GLU A 229 -16.22 1.85 0.89
C GLU A 229 -16.82 2.60 2.09
N PRO A 230 -17.27 3.86 1.93
CA PRO A 230 -17.95 4.58 2.99
C PRO A 230 -19.27 3.87 3.34
N ALA A 231 -19.73 4.07 4.56
CA ALA A 231 -21.06 3.69 4.98
C ALA A 231 -21.76 4.88 5.61
N ASP A 232 -23.09 4.80 5.77
CA ASP A 232 -23.90 5.87 6.33
C ASP A 232 -23.40 6.28 7.72
N GLY A 233 -23.26 7.58 7.94
CA GLY A 233 -22.82 8.18 9.18
C GLY A 233 -23.40 9.59 9.35
N LEU A 234 -23.25 10.17 10.53
CA LEU A 234 -23.68 11.54 10.80
C LEU A 234 -22.82 12.58 10.10
N LYS A 235 -21.60 12.20 9.75
CA LYS A 235 -20.59 13.05 9.11
C LYS A 235 -19.84 12.30 8.00
N LYS A 236 -19.10 13.05 7.19
CA LYS A 236 -18.29 12.53 6.09
C LYS A 236 -17.23 11.55 6.61
N SER A 237 -17.25 10.32 6.12
CA SER A 237 -16.25 9.32 6.48
C SER A 237 -14.87 9.65 5.88
N GLN A 238 -13.81 9.12 6.49
CA GLN A 238 -12.45 9.22 5.96
C GLN A 238 -12.30 8.63 4.54
N ILE A 239 -13.11 7.62 4.21
CA ILE A 239 -13.10 7.02 2.87
C ILE A 239 -13.67 8.02 1.87
N GLN A 240 -14.76 8.70 2.21
CA GLN A 240 -15.33 9.74 1.35
C GLN A 240 -14.40 10.95 1.24
N GLU A 241 -13.71 11.38 2.31
CA GLU A 241 -12.68 12.42 2.24
C GLU A 241 -11.58 12.03 1.24
N PHE A 242 -11.09 10.79 1.32
CA PHE A 242 -10.12 10.28 0.34
C PHE A 242 -10.64 10.38 -1.09
N ILE A 243 -11.86 9.88 -1.37
CA ILE A 243 -12.47 9.89 -2.71
C ILE A 243 -12.58 11.33 -3.24
N ASP A 244 -13.01 12.27 -2.39
CA ASP A 244 -13.18 13.68 -2.78
C ASP A 244 -11.84 14.33 -3.17
N PHE A 245 -10.76 14.08 -2.44
CA PHE A 245 -9.44 14.65 -2.71
C PHE A 245 -8.65 13.90 -3.77
N TYR A 246 -8.82 12.60 -3.88
CA TYR A 246 -8.19 11.77 -4.90
C TYR A 246 -8.94 11.83 -6.24
N ASN A 247 -10.20 12.27 -6.24
CA ASN A 247 -11.12 12.35 -7.38
C ASN A 247 -11.44 11.01 -8.05
N SER A 248 -11.22 9.89 -7.40
CA SER A 248 -11.61 8.55 -7.85
C SER A 248 -11.38 7.49 -6.77
N SER A 249 -11.68 6.24 -7.10
CA SER A 249 -11.10 5.08 -6.40
C SER A 249 -9.57 5.13 -6.45
N GLY A 250 -8.91 4.64 -5.40
CA GLY A 250 -7.46 4.60 -5.36
C GLY A 250 -6.91 3.89 -4.12
N VAL A 251 -5.60 3.81 -4.02
CA VAL A 251 -4.92 3.19 -2.87
C VAL A 251 -4.84 4.19 -1.72
N GLN A 252 -5.46 3.83 -0.60
CA GLN A 252 -5.44 4.63 0.63
C GLN A 252 -4.12 4.47 1.39
N HIS A 253 -3.68 3.23 1.61
CA HIS A 253 -2.44 2.99 2.33
C HIS A 253 -1.73 1.68 1.96
N LEU A 254 -0.43 1.66 2.27
CA LEU A 254 0.39 0.46 2.28
C LEU A 254 0.73 0.11 3.72
N ALA A 255 0.48 -1.15 4.09
CA ALA A 255 0.94 -1.70 5.36
C ALA A 255 2.30 -2.39 5.18
N LEU A 256 3.28 -1.91 5.93
CA LEU A 256 4.66 -2.38 5.90
C LEU A 256 4.98 -3.14 7.18
N SER A 257 5.40 -4.39 7.04
CA SER A 257 5.69 -5.25 8.19
C SER A 257 7.04 -4.98 8.82
N THR A 258 7.12 -5.21 10.14
CA THR A 258 8.37 -5.22 10.91
C THR A 258 8.37 -6.34 11.94
N LYS A 259 9.55 -6.72 12.45
CA LYS A 259 9.70 -7.65 13.58
C LYS A 259 9.76 -6.96 14.95
N ASP A 260 10.04 -5.66 14.98
CA ASP A 260 10.14 -4.84 16.19
C ASP A 260 9.53 -3.45 15.92
N ILE A 261 8.22 -3.35 16.11
CA ILE A 261 7.49 -2.12 15.83
C ILE A 261 7.91 -0.97 16.75
N ILE A 262 8.32 -1.26 17.99
CA ILE A 262 8.77 -0.25 18.95
C ILE A 262 10.03 0.44 18.43
N THR A 263 11.02 -0.35 18.03
CA THR A 263 12.28 0.18 17.48
C THR A 263 12.05 0.88 16.14
N THR A 264 11.27 0.29 15.25
CA THR A 264 10.92 0.85 13.93
C THR A 264 10.26 2.22 14.09
N VAL A 265 9.19 2.32 14.88
CA VAL A 265 8.44 3.57 15.07
C VAL A 265 9.29 4.64 15.78
N LYS A 266 10.14 4.25 16.76
CA LYS A 266 11.10 5.19 17.38
C LYS A 266 12.03 5.82 16.35
N LYS A 267 12.65 5.00 15.49
CA LYS A 267 13.55 5.48 14.43
C LYS A 267 12.82 6.37 13.44
N MET A 268 11.64 5.94 12.96
CA MET A 268 10.85 6.73 12.01
C MET A 268 10.45 8.10 12.60
N LYS A 269 10.02 8.16 13.87
CA LYS A 269 9.72 9.43 14.56
C LYS A 269 10.97 10.31 14.71
N GLN A 270 12.12 9.73 15.04
CA GLN A 270 13.39 10.45 15.10
C GLN A 270 13.80 11.03 13.75
N ASN A 271 13.46 10.34 12.66
CA ASN A 271 13.71 10.76 11.29
C ASN A 271 12.66 11.78 10.77
N GLY A 272 11.65 12.14 11.59
CA GLY A 272 10.65 13.14 11.24
C GLY A 272 9.34 12.61 10.66
N VAL A 273 9.10 11.29 10.68
CA VAL A 273 7.79 10.74 10.28
C VAL A 273 6.75 11.08 11.34
N GLU A 274 5.66 11.69 10.92
CA GLU A 274 4.50 11.97 11.77
C GLU A 274 3.48 10.82 11.71
N PHE A 275 2.99 10.43 12.88
CA PHE A 275 1.97 9.40 13.03
C PHE A 275 0.65 9.99 13.55
N LEU A 276 -0.46 9.34 13.24
CA LEU A 276 -1.75 9.66 13.82
C LEU A 276 -1.71 9.45 15.35
N PRO A 277 -2.21 10.40 16.13
CA PRO A 277 -2.17 10.29 17.58
C PRO A 277 -3.24 9.31 18.08
N THR A 278 -2.88 8.33 18.89
CA THR A 278 -3.83 7.45 19.56
C THR A 278 -4.33 8.07 20.84
N PRO A 279 -5.66 8.09 21.11
CA PRO A 279 -6.21 8.61 22.36
C PRO A 279 -5.64 7.89 23.57
N LYS A 280 -5.28 8.62 24.64
CA LYS A 280 -4.77 8.02 25.88
C LYS A 280 -5.79 7.06 26.53
N THR A 281 -7.08 7.30 26.31
CA THR A 281 -8.17 6.44 26.80
C THR A 281 -8.11 5.03 26.23
N TYR A 282 -7.57 4.87 25.01
CA TYR A 282 -7.38 3.57 24.36
C TYR A 282 -6.55 2.60 25.20
N TYR A 283 -5.58 3.10 25.97
CA TYR A 283 -4.64 2.26 26.74
C TYR A 283 -5.14 1.93 28.16
N LYS A 284 -6.25 2.50 28.64
CA LYS A 284 -6.73 2.28 30.02
C LYS A 284 -7.06 0.83 30.31
N ASP A 285 -7.70 0.19 29.36
CA ASP A 285 -8.23 -1.20 29.45
C ASP A 285 -7.48 -2.16 28.50
N LEU A 286 -6.36 -1.69 27.92
CA LEU A 286 -5.63 -2.48 26.93
C LEU A 286 -5.18 -3.84 27.47
N ALA A 287 -4.64 -3.87 28.71
CA ALA A 287 -4.19 -5.10 29.36
C ALA A 287 -5.30 -6.13 29.57
N GLU A 288 -6.52 -5.68 29.91
CA GLU A 288 -7.69 -6.56 30.07
C GLU A 288 -8.16 -7.09 28.70
N ARG A 289 -8.18 -6.22 27.69
CA ARG A 289 -8.67 -6.53 26.34
C ARG A 289 -7.77 -7.49 25.57
N VAL A 290 -6.44 -7.30 25.62
CA VAL A 290 -5.48 -8.11 24.86
C VAL A 290 -4.81 -9.22 25.68
N GLY A 291 -4.85 -9.13 27.02
CA GLY A 291 -4.16 -10.07 27.91
C GLY A 291 -2.64 -9.90 27.87
N LYS A 292 -1.92 -11.01 28.04
CA LYS A 292 -0.45 -10.99 28.05
C LYS A 292 0.09 -10.87 26.62
N ILE A 293 0.97 -9.91 26.40
CA ILE A 293 1.76 -9.71 25.18
C ILE A 293 3.24 -9.57 25.55
N ASP A 294 4.14 -9.68 24.57
CA ASP A 294 5.60 -9.63 24.81
C ASP A 294 6.09 -8.19 24.94
N GLU A 295 5.41 -7.22 24.28
CA GLU A 295 5.83 -5.83 24.22
C GLU A 295 5.43 -5.08 25.49
N ASP A 296 6.28 -4.10 25.87
CA ASP A 296 6.01 -3.22 27.01
C ASP A 296 4.87 -2.24 26.70
N LEU A 297 3.75 -2.39 27.40
CA LEU A 297 2.54 -1.55 27.25
C LEU A 297 2.83 -0.05 27.45
N PHE A 298 3.77 0.31 28.33
CA PHE A 298 4.16 1.71 28.51
C PHE A 298 4.84 2.27 27.27
N GLN A 299 5.72 1.51 26.62
CA GLN A 299 6.37 1.91 25.37
C GLN A 299 5.35 2.02 24.22
N LEU A 300 4.41 1.06 24.12
CA LEU A 300 3.34 1.11 23.14
C LEU A 300 2.49 2.38 23.30
N SER A 301 2.06 2.69 24.53
CA SER A 301 1.29 3.89 24.83
C SER A 301 2.07 5.19 24.52
N LYS A 302 3.35 5.24 24.88
CA LYS A 302 4.22 6.40 24.59
C LYS A 302 4.39 6.67 23.10
N LEU A 303 4.41 5.61 22.30
CA LEU A 303 4.59 5.69 20.85
C LEU A 303 3.28 5.85 20.08
N GLY A 304 2.12 5.54 20.70
CA GLY A 304 0.82 5.58 20.05
C GLY A 304 0.50 4.30 19.28
N ILE A 305 1.14 3.17 19.60
CA ILE A 305 0.97 1.90 18.91
C ILE A 305 -0.30 1.21 19.39
N LEU A 306 -1.14 0.78 18.46
CA LEU A 306 -2.37 0.04 18.69
C LEU A 306 -2.10 -1.46 18.79
N VAL A 307 -2.93 -2.19 19.55
CA VAL A 307 -2.83 -3.65 19.70
C VAL A 307 -4.21 -4.27 19.50
N ASP A 308 -4.30 -5.26 18.63
CA ASP A 308 -5.50 -6.07 18.48
C ASP A 308 -5.17 -7.57 18.63
N LYS A 309 -6.17 -8.37 19.00
CA LYS A 309 -6.02 -9.79 19.25
C LYS A 309 -7.10 -10.58 18.55
N ASP A 310 -6.72 -11.75 18.02
CA ASP A 310 -7.64 -12.76 17.53
C ASP A 310 -7.36 -14.10 18.22
N GLU A 311 -8.00 -15.17 17.75
CA GLU A 311 -7.82 -16.53 18.28
C GLU A 311 -6.41 -17.11 18.06
N ASN A 312 -5.67 -16.59 17.04
CA ASN A 312 -4.36 -17.08 16.63
C ASN A 312 -3.20 -16.33 17.28
N GLY A 313 -3.47 -15.14 17.84
CA GLY A 313 -2.43 -14.30 18.44
C GLY A 313 -2.80 -12.84 18.54
N TYR A 314 -1.84 -11.96 18.36
CA TYR A 314 -2.07 -10.52 18.37
C TYR A 314 -1.26 -9.81 17.27
N MET A 315 -1.66 -8.59 16.98
CA MET A 315 -0.97 -7.70 16.06
C MET A 315 -0.81 -6.31 16.68
N LEU A 316 0.24 -5.62 16.25
CA LEU A 316 0.51 -4.25 16.61
C LEU A 316 0.53 -3.40 15.36
N GLN A 317 -0.07 -2.21 15.40
CA GLN A 317 -0.14 -1.34 14.23
C GLN A 317 -0.13 0.14 14.62
N ILE A 318 0.37 0.97 13.71
CA ILE A 318 0.32 2.41 13.81
C ILE A 318 0.28 3.01 12.40
N PHE A 319 -0.38 4.14 12.24
CA PHE A 319 -0.60 4.78 10.95
C PHE A 319 0.12 6.13 10.89
N THR A 320 0.80 6.41 9.78
CA THR A 320 1.34 7.75 9.55
C THR A 320 0.20 8.73 9.27
N LYS A 321 0.45 10.02 9.44
CA LYS A 321 -0.37 11.01 8.76
C LYS A 321 -0.19 10.87 7.24
N PRO A 322 -1.09 11.44 6.41
CA PRO A 322 -0.84 11.54 4.97
C PRO A 322 0.54 12.13 4.70
N LEU A 323 1.24 11.60 3.70
CA LEU A 323 2.61 12.03 3.38
C LEU A 323 2.66 13.25 2.47
N GLN A 324 1.52 13.70 2.01
CA GLN A 324 1.30 14.89 1.20
C GLN A 324 0.15 15.74 1.79
N ASP A 325 -0.01 16.97 1.29
CA ASP A 325 -1.03 17.89 1.79
C ASP A 325 -2.46 17.42 1.47
N ARG A 326 -2.68 16.72 0.33
CA ARG A 326 -3.96 16.04 0.10
C ARG A 326 -4.10 14.87 1.08
N PRO A 327 -5.23 14.74 1.81
CA PRO A 327 -5.43 13.67 2.81
C PRO A 327 -5.75 12.32 2.12
N THR A 328 -4.80 11.81 1.36
CA THR A 328 -4.96 10.62 0.54
C THR A 328 -4.05 9.49 1.02
N LEU A 329 -2.87 9.31 0.41
CA LEU A 329 -1.98 8.19 0.72
C LEU A 329 -1.27 8.34 2.07
N PHE A 330 -1.27 7.26 2.87
CA PHE A 330 -0.48 7.12 4.09
C PHE A 330 0.10 5.70 4.22
N PHE A 331 0.90 5.46 5.26
CA PHE A 331 1.47 4.14 5.54
C PHE A 331 1.00 3.61 6.89
N GLU A 332 0.85 2.29 6.94
CA GLU A 332 0.70 1.54 8.17
C GLU A 332 2.02 0.81 8.48
N ILE A 333 2.44 0.80 9.73
CA ILE A 333 3.51 -0.06 10.22
C ILE A 333 2.87 -1.15 11.07
N ILE A 334 3.10 -2.41 10.71
CA ILE A 334 2.44 -3.56 11.32
C ILE A 334 3.44 -4.62 11.79
N GLN A 335 3.18 -5.18 12.96
CA GLN A 335 3.88 -6.36 13.46
C GLN A 335 2.84 -7.43 13.83
N ARG A 336 2.97 -8.62 13.26
CA ARG A 336 2.09 -9.76 13.54
C ARG A 336 2.78 -10.77 14.45
N LYS A 337 2.09 -11.18 15.49
CA LYS A 337 2.47 -12.24 16.44
C LYS A 337 1.40 -13.34 16.40
N GLY A 338 1.31 -14.00 15.24
CA GLY A 338 0.33 -15.08 15.00
C GLY A 338 -1.02 -14.60 14.44
N SER A 339 -1.44 -13.38 14.72
CA SER A 339 -2.73 -12.85 14.26
C SER A 339 -2.81 -12.71 12.75
N ASN A 340 -3.95 -13.11 12.20
CA ASN A 340 -4.35 -12.92 10.80
C ASN A 340 -5.40 -11.82 10.62
N SER A 341 -5.82 -11.15 11.71
CA SER A 341 -6.84 -10.08 11.67
C SER A 341 -6.33 -8.80 11.00
N PHE A 342 -7.24 -7.87 10.77
CA PHE A 342 -6.97 -6.53 10.23
C PHE A 342 -7.25 -5.42 11.26
N GLY A 343 -7.21 -5.77 12.56
CA GLY A 343 -7.31 -4.80 13.62
C GLY A 343 -8.73 -4.31 13.93
N LYS A 344 -9.75 -5.18 13.83
CA LYS A 344 -11.15 -4.83 14.14
C LYS A 344 -11.28 -4.08 15.47
N GLY A 345 -10.58 -4.52 16.52
CA GLY A 345 -10.58 -3.87 17.84
C GLY A 345 -9.91 -2.50 17.88
N ASN A 346 -9.14 -2.14 16.85
CA ASN A 346 -8.42 -0.86 16.74
C ASN A 346 -9.17 0.17 15.88
N PHE A 347 -10.16 -0.23 15.07
CA PHE A 347 -10.83 0.67 14.12
C PHE A 347 -11.42 1.90 14.80
N ARG A 348 -12.08 1.74 15.94
CA ARG A 348 -12.64 2.88 16.67
C ARG A 348 -11.58 3.93 17.01
N ALA A 349 -10.44 3.51 17.55
CA ALA A 349 -9.37 4.44 17.93
C ALA A 349 -8.72 5.10 16.71
N LEU A 350 -8.59 4.35 15.61
CA LEU A 350 -8.10 4.87 14.33
C LEU A 350 -9.08 5.94 13.79
N PHE A 351 -10.37 5.64 13.75
CA PHE A 351 -11.39 6.57 13.24
C PHE A 351 -11.45 7.85 14.07
N GLU A 352 -11.51 7.76 15.39
CA GLU A 352 -11.47 8.94 16.26
C GLU A 352 -10.22 9.80 16.00
N SER A 353 -9.10 9.19 15.64
CA SER A 353 -7.85 9.91 15.32
C SER A 353 -7.92 10.61 13.98
N ILE A 354 -8.46 9.93 12.95
CA ILE A 354 -8.62 10.51 11.61
C ILE A 354 -9.70 11.60 11.63
N GLU A 355 -10.83 11.38 12.30
CA GLU A 355 -11.90 12.38 12.47
C GLU A 355 -11.37 13.69 13.08
N ARG A 356 -10.48 13.62 14.08
CA ARG A 356 -9.81 14.81 14.63
C ARG A 356 -8.93 15.53 13.61
N GLU A 357 -8.25 14.81 12.74
CA GLU A 357 -7.47 15.42 11.65
C GLU A 357 -8.41 16.02 10.58
N GLN A 358 -9.55 15.36 10.26
CA GLN A 358 -10.57 15.91 9.38
C GLN A 358 -11.18 17.22 9.96
N GLU A 359 -11.48 17.24 11.27
CA GLU A 359 -11.98 18.43 11.96
C GLU A 359 -11.00 19.61 11.84
N LYS A 360 -9.69 19.37 12.05
CA LYS A 360 -8.67 20.43 11.88
C LYS A 360 -8.61 20.99 10.47
N ARG A 361 -8.91 20.16 9.47
CA ARG A 361 -8.97 20.57 8.05
C ARG A 361 -10.31 21.17 7.65
N GLY A 362 -11.33 21.13 8.52
CA GLY A 362 -12.69 21.58 8.22
C GLY A 362 -13.47 20.62 7.30
N ASN A 363 -13.10 19.34 7.27
CA ASN A 363 -13.69 18.30 6.41
C ASN A 363 -14.60 17.30 7.14
N LEU A 364 -14.77 17.43 8.45
CA LEU A 364 -15.63 16.57 9.28
C LEU A 364 -17.05 17.10 9.37
#